data_d1c1bc90ecf360261957404cf3a46644
#
_entry.id   d1c1bc90ecf360261957404cf3a46644
#
_cell.length_a   1.000
_cell.length_b   1.000
_cell.length_c   1.000
_cell.angle_alpha   90.00
_cell.angle_beta   90.00
_cell.angle_gamma   90.00
#
_symmetry.space_group_name_H-M   'P 1'
#
loop_
_entity.id
_entity.type
_entity.pdbx_description
1 polymer ?
#
loop_
_entity_poly.entity_id
_entity_poly.type
_entity_poly.pdbx_seq_one_letter_code
_entity_poly.pdbx_strand_id
1 'polypeptide(L)'
;DELDKMNPDKYDVEAAKKLLADAGWKDTDGDGFVDKDGKNLELNFTFYSGRAELPLFAEAVQSDAKKVGIKVNLKNVDYNILFDIGKKGEYDLLISNILTEQAGDPEFFMNVYFRTNKDGNTPENASGYSNPEYDALSEKLSGEFDPAKRRDIIIQMEKIMMNDAGTVVLGYPKTNLVSSKNIANANIYPCDYYWVTKDITPAK
;
A
#
# COMPACT_ATOMS: atom_id res chain seq x y z
N ASP A 1 19.19 -7.62 2.18
CA ASP A 1 18.75 -7.51 0.81
C ASP A 1 18.88 -6.05 0.36
N GLU A 2 18.96 -5.79 -0.97
CA GLU A 2 19.05 -4.42 -1.48
C GLU A 2 17.81 -3.60 -1.16
N LEU A 3 16.64 -4.22 -1.18
CA LEU A 3 15.36 -3.59 -0.83
C LEU A 3 15.28 -3.20 0.64
N ASP A 4 15.82 -4.02 1.54
CA ASP A 4 15.89 -3.69 2.97
C ASP A 4 16.77 -2.45 3.24
N LYS A 5 17.74 -2.19 2.36
CA LYS A 5 18.59 -1.00 2.42
C LYS A 5 17.94 0.24 1.84
N MET A 6 16.87 0.04 1.08
CA MET A 6 16.15 1.11 0.40
C MET A 6 14.99 1.68 1.21
N ASN A 7 14.72 1.21 2.44
CA ASN A 7 13.70 1.80 3.26
C ASN A 7 14.17 3.19 3.73
N PRO A 8 13.90 4.26 2.95
CA PRO A 8 14.35 5.61 3.26
C PRO A 8 13.58 6.20 4.42
N ASP A 9 12.36 5.72 4.65
CA ASP A 9 11.42 6.35 5.57
C ASP A 9 11.38 5.59 6.89
N LYS A 10 12.31 5.94 7.76
CA LYS A 10 12.20 5.59 9.16
C LYS A 10 11.08 6.40 9.78
N TYR A 11 10.33 5.77 10.68
CA TYR A 11 9.40 6.48 11.52
C TYR A 11 10.15 7.60 12.29
N ASP A 12 9.93 8.85 11.89
CA ASP A 12 10.60 10.02 12.45
C ASP A 12 9.63 11.20 12.53
N VAL A 13 9.11 11.42 13.73
CA VAL A 13 8.13 12.48 14.01
C VAL A 13 8.72 13.87 13.77
N GLU A 14 9.98 14.09 14.10
CA GLU A 14 10.60 15.40 13.95
C GLU A 14 10.93 15.72 12.49
N ALA A 15 11.35 14.73 11.72
CA ALA A 15 11.52 14.87 10.28
C ALA A 15 10.18 15.18 9.60
N ALA A 16 9.10 14.51 9.98
CA ALA A 16 7.76 14.75 9.44
C ALA A 16 7.26 16.18 9.78
N LYS A 17 7.42 16.64 11.02
CA LYS A 17 7.10 18.02 11.40
C LYS A 17 7.90 19.05 10.61
N LYS A 18 9.18 18.76 10.37
CA LYS A 18 10.01 19.64 9.55
C LYS A 18 9.51 19.73 8.12
N LEU A 19 9.16 18.60 7.49
CA LEU A 19 8.60 18.58 6.13
C LEU A 19 7.29 19.37 6.04
N LEU A 20 6.40 19.22 7.02
CA LEU A 20 5.17 20.02 7.11
C LEU A 20 5.47 21.52 7.21
N ALA A 21 6.40 21.89 8.08
CA ALA A 21 6.81 23.30 8.26
C ALA A 21 7.44 23.89 6.99
N ASP A 22 8.31 23.12 6.31
CA ASP A 22 8.95 23.52 5.05
C ASP A 22 7.89 23.67 3.91
N ALA A 23 6.82 22.90 3.96
CA ALA A 23 5.66 23.02 3.07
C ALA A 23 4.68 24.14 3.46
N GLY A 24 4.95 24.86 4.57
CA GLY A 24 4.15 25.99 5.03
C GLY A 24 3.01 25.62 5.98
N TRP A 25 2.92 24.36 6.44
CA TRP A 25 1.96 23.94 7.45
C TRP A 25 2.50 24.19 8.86
N LYS A 26 1.79 24.94 9.69
CA LYS A 26 2.17 25.27 11.07
C LYS A 26 0.91 25.41 11.91
N ASP A 27 0.97 25.02 13.17
CA ASP A 27 -0.07 25.32 14.15
C ASP A 27 0.03 26.80 14.52
N THR A 28 -0.84 27.65 13.96
CA THR A 28 -0.79 29.11 14.15
C THR A 28 -1.78 29.60 15.19
N ASP A 29 -2.80 28.82 15.55
CA ASP A 29 -3.81 29.18 16.53
C ASP A 29 -3.71 28.40 17.87
N GLY A 30 -2.80 27.40 17.94
CA GLY A 30 -2.50 26.64 19.14
C GLY A 30 -3.51 25.54 19.46
N ASP A 31 -4.29 25.09 18.47
CA ASP A 31 -5.30 24.01 18.66
C ASP A 31 -4.69 22.61 18.59
N GLY A 32 -3.39 22.51 18.27
CA GLY A 32 -2.62 21.26 18.17
C GLY A 32 -2.65 20.62 16.78
N PHE A 33 -3.24 21.28 15.80
CA PHE A 33 -3.22 20.87 14.39
C PHE A 33 -2.47 21.93 13.55
N VAL A 34 -1.79 21.46 12.51
CA VAL A 34 -1.14 22.38 11.58
C VAL A 34 -2.15 22.96 10.62
N ASP A 35 -2.05 24.27 10.40
CA ASP A 35 -2.90 25.01 9.49
C ASP A 35 -2.08 25.75 8.43
N LYS A 36 -2.76 26.10 7.32
CA LYS A 36 -2.26 26.93 6.25
C LYS A 36 -3.41 27.75 5.70
N ASP A 37 -3.19 29.06 5.56
CA ASP A 37 -4.24 29.99 5.11
C ASP A 37 -5.53 29.90 5.96
N GLY A 38 -5.39 29.68 7.28
CA GLY A 38 -6.49 29.58 8.23
C GLY A 38 -7.32 28.29 8.13
N LYS A 39 -6.75 27.23 7.54
CA LYS A 39 -7.40 25.92 7.42
C LYS A 39 -6.49 24.82 7.95
N ASN A 40 -6.98 24.02 8.88
CA ASN A 40 -6.28 22.86 9.40
C ASN A 40 -6.05 21.81 8.30
N LEU A 41 -4.91 21.13 8.38
CA LEU A 41 -4.66 19.94 7.56
C LEU A 41 -5.54 18.80 8.07
N GLU A 42 -6.65 18.59 7.39
CA GLU A 42 -7.64 17.58 7.75
C GLU A 42 -7.81 16.60 6.59
N LEU A 43 -7.61 15.30 6.87
CA LEU A 43 -7.64 14.24 5.88
C LEU A 43 -8.71 13.21 6.22
N ASN A 44 -9.44 12.75 5.22
CA ASN A 44 -10.38 11.63 5.32
C ASN A 44 -9.66 10.34 4.97
N PHE A 45 -9.57 9.41 5.92
CA PHE A 45 -8.96 8.12 5.73
C PHE A 45 -10.03 7.04 5.56
N THR A 46 -10.19 6.58 4.34
CA THR A 46 -11.18 5.58 3.96
C THR A 46 -10.61 4.17 4.10
N PHE A 47 -11.35 3.29 4.77
CA PHE A 47 -11.03 1.89 4.99
C PHE A 47 -12.28 1.03 5.02
N TYR A 48 -12.13 -0.30 5.01
CA TYR A 48 -13.24 -1.24 5.22
C TYR A 48 -12.91 -2.23 6.34
N SER A 49 -13.93 -2.69 7.07
CA SER A 49 -13.75 -3.54 8.25
C SER A 49 -13.82 -5.04 7.97
N GLY A 50 -13.96 -5.44 6.71
CA GLY A 50 -13.99 -6.86 6.33
C GLY A 50 -12.67 -7.63 6.52
N ARG A 51 -11.59 -6.92 6.78
CA ARG A 51 -10.27 -7.42 7.20
C ARG A 51 -9.96 -6.84 8.57
N ALA A 52 -9.75 -7.69 9.58
CA ALA A 52 -9.61 -7.27 10.97
C ALA A 52 -8.42 -6.33 11.22
N GLU A 53 -7.37 -6.42 10.43
CA GLU A 53 -6.17 -5.59 10.54
C GLU A 53 -6.37 -4.15 10.05
N LEU A 54 -7.27 -3.91 9.08
CA LEU A 54 -7.39 -2.59 8.46
C LEU A 54 -7.90 -1.49 9.40
N PRO A 55 -8.92 -1.73 10.25
CA PRO A 55 -9.31 -0.76 11.28
C PRO A 55 -8.15 -0.42 12.22
N LEU A 56 -7.36 -1.41 12.63
CA LEU A 56 -6.21 -1.21 13.53
C LEU A 56 -5.13 -0.36 12.88
N PHE A 57 -4.83 -0.59 11.62
CA PHE A 57 -3.91 0.27 10.85
C PHE A 57 -4.47 1.70 10.70
N ALA A 58 -5.76 1.84 10.43
CA ALA A 58 -6.37 3.16 10.29
C ALA A 58 -6.28 3.95 11.60
N GLU A 59 -6.55 3.34 12.75
CA GLU A 59 -6.42 3.95 14.08
C GLU A 59 -4.96 4.29 14.40
N ALA A 60 -4.01 3.43 14.04
CA ALA A 60 -2.58 3.69 14.24
C ALA A 60 -2.12 4.89 13.41
N VAL A 61 -2.49 4.96 12.14
CA VAL A 61 -2.17 6.10 11.26
C VAL A 61 -2.80 7.39 11.79
N GLN A 62 -4.06 7.36 12.23
CA GLN A 62 -4.70 8.52 12.87
C GLN A 62 -3.93 9.00 14.10
N SER A 63 -3.53 8.06 14.97
CA SER A 63 -2.76 8.37 16.17
C SER A 63 -1.40 8.95 15.87
N ASP A 64 -0.71 8.43 14.87
CA ASP A 64 0.62 8.92 14.47
C ASP A 64 0.54 10.27 13.74
N ALA A 65 -0.43 10.46 12.87
CA ALA A 65 -0.70 11.72 12.18
C ALA A 65 -0.96 12.86 13.18
N LYS A 66 -1.69 12.58 14.25
CA LYS A 66 -1.93 13.56 15.33
C LYS A 66 -0.64 14.04 16.01
N LYS A 67 0.39 13.21 16.11
CA LYS A 67 1.67 13.59 16.72
C LYS A 67 2.41 14.67 15.93
N VAL A 68 2.10 14.79 14.65
CA VAL A 68 2.65 15.79 13.74
C VAL A 68 1.65 16.90 13.39
N GLY A 69 0.51 16.94 14.08
CA GLY A 69 -0.50 17.97 13.90
C GLY A 69 -1.44 17.75 12.70
N ILE A 70 -1.52 16.55 12.15
CA ILE A 70 -2.48 16.25 11.09
C ILE A 70 -3.76 15.67 11.69
N LYS A 71 -4.91 16.24 11.34
CA LYS A 71 -6.21 15.70 11.72
C LYS A 71 -6.65 14.65 10.71
N VAL A 72 -6.88 13.42 11.17
CA VAL A 72 -7.35 12.32 10.31
C VAL A 72 -8.74 11.88 10.77
N ASN A 73 -9.71 11.91 9.85
CA ASN A 73 -11.07 11.41 10.08
C ASN A 73 -11.18 10.00 9.50
N LEU A 74 -11.49 9.03 10.34
CA LEU A 74 -11.66 7.64 9.92
C LEU A 74 -13.03 7.43 9.28
N LYS A 75 -13.06 6.88 8.07
CA LYS A 75 -14.27 6.62 7.28
C LYS A 75 -14.33 5.13 6.92
N ASN A 76 -15.12 4.37 7.70
CA ASN A 76 -15.40 2.98 7.38
C ASN A 76 -16.47 2.87 6.29
N VAL A 77 -16.20 2.11 5.24
CA VAL A 77 -17.10 1.90 4.11
C VAL A 77 -17.29 0.41 3.84
N ASP A 78 -18.29 0.06 3.05
CA ASP A 78 -18.43 -1.29 2.52
C ASP A 78 -17.34 -1.57 1.46
N TYR A 79 -16.81 -2.79 1.46
CA TYR A 79 -15.77 -3.20 0.51
C TYR A 79 -16.18 -2.99 -0.96
N ASN A 80 -17.45 -3.24 -1.28
CA ASN A 80 -17.94 -3.15 -2.65
C ASN A 80 -17.90 -1.73 -3.24
N ILE A 81 -17.95 -0.70 -2.38
CA ILE A 81 -17.89 0.70 -2.84
C ILE A 81 -16.48 1.30 -2.74
N LEU A 82 -15.52 0.60 -2.12
CA LEU A 82 -14.16 1.10 -1.91
C LEU A 82 -13.47 1.47 -3.23
N PHE A 83 -13.57 0.59 -4.23
CA PHE A 83 -12.98 0.81 -5.54
C PHE A 83 -13.65 1.94 -6.31
N ASP A 84 -14.96 2.12 -6.15
CA ASP A 84 -15.68 3.23 -6.77
C ASP A 84 -15.27 4.58 -6.16
N ILE A 85 -15.09 4.63 -4.84
CA ILE A 85 -14.54 5.79 -4.12
C ILE A 85 -13.14 6.11 -4.64
N GLY A 86 -12.28 5.07 -4.76
CA GLY A 86 -10.94 5.21 -5.31
C GLY A 86 -10.93 5.77 -6.73
N LYS A 87 -11.71 5.19 -7.64
CA LYS A 87 -11.83 5.64 -9.03
C LYS A 87 -12.33 7.08 -9.19
N LYS A 88 -13.19 7.53 -8.27
CA LYS A 88 -13.72 8.91 -8.26
C LYS A 88 -12.80 9.91 -7.55
N GLY A 89 -11.76 9.44 -6.85
CA GLY A 89 -10.89 10.30 -6.04
C GLY A 89 -11.61 10.92 -4.84
N GLU A 90 -12.65 10.27 -4.30
CA GLU A 90 -13.46 10.78 -3.18
C GLU A 90 -12.84 10.42 -1.81
N TYR A 91 -11.52 10.54 -1.68
CA TYR A 91 -10.76 10.27 -0.47
C TYR A 91 -9.46 11.09 -0.44
N ASP A 92 -8.88 11.26 0.74
CA ASP A 92 -7.54 11.82 0.89
C ASP A 92 -6.53 10.69 1.14
N LEU A 93 -6.89 9.73 2.00
CA LEU A 93 -6.14 8.50 2.24
C LEU A 93 -7.08 7.30 2.07
N LEU A 94 -6.60 6.25 1.42
CA LEU A 94 -7.34 5.01 1.23
C LEU A 94 -6.44 3.82 1.54
N ILE A 95 -6.92 2.90 2.39
CA ILE A 95 -6.20 1.66 2.69
C ILE A 95 -6.86 0.47 2.01
N SER A 96 -6.04 -0.38 1.41
CA SER A 96 -6.46 -1.64 0.82
C SER A 96 -5.49 -2.76 1.14
N ASN A 97 -5.99 -3.99 1.15
CA ASN A 97 -5.17 -5.20 1.20
C ASN A 97 -5.15 -5.81 -0.20
N ILE A 98 -3.98 -5.88 -0.80
CA ILE A 98 -3.79 -6.30 -2.19
C ILE A 98 -2.77 -7.42 -2.26
N LEU A 99 -3.07 -8.44 -3.08
CA LEU A 99 -2.10 -9.49 -3.40
C LEU A 99 -1.07 -8.95 -4.39
N THR A 100 0.21 -8.99 -4.00
CA THR A 100 1.31 -8.38 -4.77
C THR A 100 1.97 -9.31 -5.77
N GLU A 101 1.70 -10.61 -5.68
CA GLU A 101 2.39 -11.65 -6.47
C GLU A 101 1.41 -12.61 -7.13
N GLN A 102 0.68 -12.14 -8.12
CA GLN A 102 -0.07 -13.05 -8.98
C GLN A 102 0.91 -13.80 -9.90
N ALA A 103 0.74 -15.11 -9.99
CA ALA A 103 1.62 -15.99 -10.78
C ALA A 103 3.11 -15.98 -10.38
N GLY A 104 3.46 -15.49 -9.20
CA GLY A 104 4.86 -15.45 -8.70
C GLY A 104 5.72 -14.34 -9.30
N ASP A 105 5.12 -13.34 -9.94
CA ASP A 105 5.80 -12.18 -10.51
C ASP A 105 5.07 -10.89 -10.14
N PRO A 106 5.76 -9.84 -9.63
CA PRO A 106 5.15 -8.60 -9.20
C PRO A 106 4.69 -7.70 -10.34
N GLU A 107 5.04 -7.98 -11.59
CA GLU A 107 4.70 -7.12 -12.75
C GLU A 107 3.22 -6.77 -12.82
N PHE A 108 2.36 -7.77 -12.63
CA PHE A 108 0.91 -7.53 -12.69
C PHE A 108 0.48 -6.48 -11.66
N PHE A 109 0.89 -6.66 -10.40
CA PHE A 109 0.59 -5.72 -9.33
C PHE A 109 1.11 -4.31 -9.64
N MET A 110 2.37 -4.23 -10.05
CA MET A 110 3.02 -2.95 -10.34
C MET A 110 2.35 -2.20 -11.51
N ASN A 111 1.98 -2.91 -12.55
CA ASN A 111 1.35 -2.31 -13.73
C ASN A 111 -0.10 -1.89 -13.47
N VAL A 112 -0.86 -2.71 -12.76
CA VAL A 112 -2.29 -2.50 -12.55
C VAL A 112 -2.56 -1.36 -11.56
N TYR A 113 -1.73 -1.23 -10.52
CA TYR A 113 -2.00 -0.27 -9.44
C TYR A 113 -1.19 1.03 -9.54
N PHE A 114 -0.08 1.06 -10.28
CA PHE A 114 0.82 2.23 -10.27
C PHE A 114 1.15 2.79 -11.65
N ARG A 115 0.91 2.07 -12.72
CA ARG A 115 1.08 2.64 -14.05
C ARG A 115 0.04 3.74 -14.26
N THR A 116 0.45 4.83 -14.92
CA THR A 116 -0.45 5.95 -15.24
C THR A 116 -1.72 5.44 -15.95
N ASN A 117 -2.86 5.79 -15.40
CA ASN A 117 -4.15 5.44 -16.00
C ASN A 117 -4.44 6.36 -17.19
N LYS A 118 -4.05 5.91 -18.38
CA LYS A 118 -4.37 6.57 -19.64
C LYS A 118 -5.65 5.94 -20.21
N ASP A 119 -6.66 6.75 -20.43
CA ASP A 119 -7.91 6.32 -21.10
C ASP A 119 -8.65 5.15 -20.41
N GLY A 120 -8.50 5.01 -19.09
CA GLY A 120 -9.13 3.94 -18.32
C GLY A 120 -8.47 2.55 -18.44
N ASN A 121 -7.26 2.47 -19.01
CA ASN A 121 -6.56 1.19 -19.20
C ASN A 121 -6.01 0.56 -17.90
N THR A 122 -5.86 1.34 -16.83
CA THR A 122 -5.46 0.87 -15.51
C THR A 122 -6.46 1.36 -14.45
N PRO A 123 -7.71 0.86 -14.50
CA PRO A 123 -8.80 1.36 -13.64
C PRO A 123 -8.55 1.09 -12.14
N GLU A 124 -7.68 0.16 -11.80
CA GLU A 124 -7.28 -0.17 -10.44
C GLU A 124 -6.27 0.82 -9.84
N ASN A 125 -5.62 1.66 -10.68
CA ASN A 125 -4.82 2.77 -10.17
C ASN A 125 -5.74 3.88 -9.62
N ALA A 126 -6.27 3.60 -8.43
CA ALA A 126 -7.18 4.51 -7.74
C ALA A 126 -6.46 5.69 -7.09
N SER A 127 -5.13 5.62 -6.93
CA SER A 127 -4.32 6.70 -6.34
C SER A 127 -4.15 7.90 -7.28
N GLY A 128 -4.40 7.73 -8.58
CA GLY A 128 -4.08 8.73 -9.57
C GLY A 128 -2.56 8.93 -9.77
N TYR A 129 -1.74 8.00 -9.24
CA TYR A 129 -0.29 8.06 -9.41
C TYR A 129 0.07 8.10 -10.90
N SER A 130 1.01 8.98 -11.25
CA SER A 130 1.48 9.14 -12.62
C SER A 130 2.93 9.60 -12.61
N ASN A 131 3.79 8.77 -13.17
CA ASN A 131 5.21 9.07 -13.32
C ASN A 131 5.70 8.52 -14.67
N PRO A 132 6.16 9.38 -15.61
CA PRO A 132 6.60 8.94 -16.94
C PRO A 132 7.81 7.99 -16.92
N GLU A 133 8.71 8.12 -15.96
CA GLU A 133 9.86 7.23 -15.82
C GLU A 133 9.41 5.84 -15.35
N TYR A 134 8.47 5.79 -14.40
CA TYR A 134 7.83 4.55 -13.98
C TYR A 134 7.13 3.86 -15.14
N ASP A 135 6.35 4.60 -15.92
CA ASP A 135 5.64 4.07 -17.10
C ASP A 135 6.60 3.46 -18.12
N ALA A 136 7.71 4.13 -18.41
CA ALA A 136 8.72 3.63 -19.35
C ALA A 136 9.38 2.33 -18.85
N LEU A 137 9.66 2.23 -17.55
CA LEU A 137 10.17 1.00 -16.93
C LEU A 137 9.13 -0.13 -16.97
N SER A 138 7.87 0.17 -16.72
CA SER A 138 6.74 -0.76 -16.83
C SER A 138 6.64 -1.35 -18.25
N GLU A 139 6.74 -0.52 -19.29
CA GLU A 139 6.75 -0.99 -20.68
C GLU A 139 7.96 -1.89 -20.98
N LYS A 140 9.13 -1.51 -20.48
CA LYS A 140 10.35 -2.31 -20.63
C LYS A 140 10.24 -3.65 -19.90
N LEU A 141 9.64 -3.67 -18.70
CA LEU A 141 9.44 -4.89 -17.91
C LEU A 141 8.57 -5.90 -18.65
N SER A 142 7.50 -5.45 -19.28
CA SER A 142 6.58 -6.31 -20.04
C SER A 142 7.22 -7.01 -21.25
N GLY A 143 8.33 -6.48 -21.74
CA GLY A 143 9.10 -7.08 -22.86
C GLY A 143 10.38 -7.81 -22.44
N GLU A 144 10.74 -7.81 -21.15
CA GLU A 144 11.96 -8.44 -20.66
C GLU A 144 11.68 -9.83 -20.09
N PHE A 145 12.44 -10.84 -20.52
CA PHE A 145 12.29 -12.24 -20.09
C PHE A 145 13.49 -12.77 -19.27
N ASP A 146 14.61 -12.04 -19.24
CA ASP A 146 15.74 -12.41 -18.40
C ASP A 146 15.44 -12.09 -16.92
N PRO A 147 15.45 -13.08 -16.01
CA PRO A 147 15.07 -12.87 -14.62
C PRO A 147 15.92 -11.81 -13.88
N ALA A 148 17.23 -11.72 -14.19
CA ALA A 148 18.10 -10.76 -13.54
C ALA A 148 17.78 -9.33 -14.00
N LYS A 149 17.57 -9.13 -15.29
CA LYS A 149 17.18 -7.82 -15.83
C LYS A 149 15.79 -7.39 -15.38
N ARG A 150 14.84 -8.33 -15.30
CA ARG A 150 13.51 -8.08 -14.74
C ARG A 150 13.63 -7.56 -13.31
N ARG A 151 14.40 -8.26 -12.46
CA ARG A 151 14.65 -7.84 -11.08
C ARG A 151 15.22 -6.42 -11.01
N ASP A 152 16.20 -6.09 -11.85
CA ASP A 152 16.80 -4.75 -11.87
C ASP A 152 15.80 -3.66 -12.27
N ILE A 153 14.90 -3.94 -13.21
CA ILE A 153 13.82 -3.02 -13.59
C ILE A 153 12.84 -2.85 -12.44
N ILE A 154 12.40 -3.92 -11.82
CA ILE A 154 11.48 -3.91 -10.66
C ILE A 154 12.05 -3.06 -9.53
N ILE A 155 13.33 -3.25 -9.18
CA ILE A 155 14.01 -2.46 -8.15
C ILE A 155 14.01 -0.96 -8.50
N GLN A 156 14.21 -0.60 -9.76
CA GLN A 156 14.15 0.80 -10.19
C GLN A 156 12.74 1.37 -10.05
N MET A 157 11.71 0.62 -10.43
CA MET A 157 10.32 1.02 -10.29
C MET A 157 9.93 1.21 -8.82
N GLU A 158 10.34 0.30 -7.94
CA GLU A 158 10.12 0.42 -6.49
C GLU A 158 10.80 1.66 -5.90
N LYS A 159 12.02 1.97 -6.33
CA LYS A 159 12.72 3.20 -5.91
C LYS A 159 11.95 4.47 -6.27
N ILE A 160 11.42 4.53 -7.48
CA ILE A 160 10.61 5.67 -7.93
C ILE A 160 9.37 5.80 -7.04
N MET A 161 8.62 4.71 -6.84
CA MET A 161 7.42 4.72 -6.01
C MET A 161 7.69 5.20 -4.57
N MET A 162 8.78 4.70 -3.97
CA MET A 162 9.18 5.09 -2.61
C MET A 162 9.57 6.57 -2.54
N ASN A 163 10.35 7.07 -3.49
CA ASN A 163 10.76 8.47 -3.53
C ASN A 163 9.59 9.44 -3.75
N ASP A 164 8.62 9.03 -4.55
CA ASP A 164 7.43 9.84 -4.84
C ASP A 164 6.41 9.81 -3.69
N ALA A 165 6.58 8.91 -2.70
CA ALA A 165 5.64 8.68 -1.60
C ALA A 165 4.18 8.46 -2.08
N GLY A 166 4.00 7.91 -3.29
CA GLY A 166 2.69 7.67 -3.89
C GLY A 166 1.89 6.58 -3.18
N THR A 167 2.57 5.73 -2.42
CA THR A 167 1.97 4.70 -1.56
C THR A 167 2.82 4.44 -0.33
N VAL A 168 2.18 4.02 0.75
CA VAL A 168 2.83 3.61 2.00
C VAL A 168 2.47 2.16 2.30
N VAL A 169 3.47 1.29 2.37
CA VAL A 169 3.27 -0.11 2.76
C VAL A 169 3.22 -0.19 4.28
N LEU A 170 2.05 -0.48 4.84
CA LEU A 170 1.86 -0.57 6.29
C LEU A 170 2.30 -1.91 6.87
N GLY A 171 2.30 -2.97 6.08
CA GLY A 171 2.75 -4.29 6.52
C GLY A 171 2.32 -5.42 5.58
N TYR A 172 2.86 -6.59 5.86
CA TYR A 172 2.52 -7.84 5.19
C TYR A 172 1.88 -8.79 6.20
N PRO A 173 0.58 -9.14 6.03
CA PRO A 173 -0.09 -10.09 6.91
C PRO A 173 0.60 -11.46 6.89
N LYS A 174 0.79 -12.05 8.06
CA LYS A 174 1.27 -13.43 8.20
C LYS A 174 0.07 -14.38 8.11
N THR A 175 0.17 -15.38 7.26
CA THR A 175 -0.82 -16.44 7.14
C THR A 175 -0.46 -17.62 8.03
N ASN A 176 -1.45 -18.17 8.72
CA ASN A 176 -1.31 -19.37 9.54
C ASN A 176 -2.25 -20.45 8.99
N LEU A 177 -1.72 -21.66 8.82
CA LEU A 177 -2.50 -22.84 8.53
C LEU A 177 -2.69 -23.65 9.82
N VAL A 178 -3.93 -23.84 10.20
CA VAL A 178 -4.30 -24.68 11.34
C VAL A 178 -4.98 -25.95 10.83
N SER A 179 -4.45 -27.11 11.19
CA SER A 179 -5.02 -28.39 10.79
C SER A 179 -5.27 -29.28 12.02
N SER A 180 -6.19 -30.22 11.89
CA SER A 180 -6.35 -31.31 12.87
C SER A 180 -5.09 -32.16 12.92
N LYS A 181 -4.78 -32.69 14.11
CA LYS A 181 -3.70 -33.70 14.30
C LYS A 181 -3.87 -34.96 13.45
N ASN A 182 -5.06 -35.21 12.95
CA ASN A 182 -5.38 -36.34 12.10
C ASN A 182 -5.08 -36.10 10.61
N ILE A 183 -4.54 -34.90 10.27
CA ILE A 183 -4.17 -34.51 8.93
C ILE A 183 -2.65 -34.34 8.86
N ALA A 184 -2.04 -35.00 7.89
CA ALA A 184 -0.62 -34.86 7.56
C ALA A 184 -0.43 -34.11 6.25
N ASN A 185 0.77 -33.53 6.06
CA ASN A 185 1.19 -32.84 4.85
C ASN A 185 0.35 -31.57 4.49
N ALA A 186 -0.29 -30.98 5.48
CA ALA A 186 -0.87 -29.65 5.30
C ALA A 186 0.26 -28.61 5.33
N ASN A 187 0.48 -27.91 4.22
CA ASN A 187 1.56 -26.95 4.05
C ASN A 187 1.01 -25.58 3.65
N ILE A 188 1.72 -24.52 4.05
CA ILE A 188 1.48 -23.17 3.56
C ILE A 188 2.30 -22.98 2.28
N TYR A 189 1.66 -22.49 1.24
CA TYR A 189 2.29 -22.13 -0.02
C TYR A 189 2.36 -20.61 -0.16
N PRO A 190 3.29 -20.05 -0.96
CA PRO A 190 3.39 -18.61 -1.17
C PRO A 190 2.09 -17.98 -1.73
N CYS A 191 1.31 -18.74 -2.49
CA CYS A 191 0.02 -18.33 -3.00
C CYS A 191 -1.11 -18.93 -2.16
N ASP A 192 -2.03 -18.11 -1.66
CA ASP A 192 -3.13 -18.51 -0.78
C ASP A 192 -4.28 -19.26 -1.48
N TYR A 193 -4.21 -19.42 -2.81
CA TYR A 193 -5.17 -20.21 -3.59
C TYR A 193 -4.97 -21.73 -3.47
N TYR A 194 -3.83 -22.22 -2.96
CA TYR A 194 -3.45 -23.63 -2.95
C TYR A 194 -3.32 -24.21 -1.53
N TRP A 195 -4.37 -24.06 -0.72
CA TRP A 195 -4.36 -24.57 0.66
C TRP A 195 -4.68 -26.05 0.76
N VAL A 196 -5.45 -26.59 -0.21
CA VAL A 196 -5.78 -28.00 -0.29
C VAL A 196 -5.09 -28.61 -1.50
N THR A 197 -4.14 -29.52 -1.25
CA THR A 197 -3.40 -30.21 -2.32
C THR A 197 -3.62 -31.72 -2.24
N LYS A 198 -3.26 -32.41 -3.30
CA LYS A 198 -3.29 -33.89 -3.37
C LYS A 198 -2.37 -34.56 -2.34
N ASP A 199 -1.46 -33.82 -1.74
CA ASP A 199 -0.46 -34.34 -0.80
C ASP A 199 -1.00 -34.42 0.64
N ILE A 200 -2.14 -33.78 0.92
CA ILE A 200 -2.83 -33.88 2.21
C ILE A 200 -3.37 -35.29 2.38
N THR A 201 -2.97 -35.93 3.48
CA THR A 201 -3.35 -37.31 3.80
C THR A 201 -3.79 -37.43 5.26
N PRO A 202 -4.54 -38.49 5.62
CA PRO A 202 -4.74 -38.83 7.03
C PRO A 202 -3.39 -39.05 7.73
N ALA A 203 -3.24 -38.50 8.93
CA ALA A 203 -2.09 -38.81 9.78
C ALA A 203 -2.18 -40.28 10.23
N LYS A 204 -1.05 -40.97 10.24
CA LYS A 204 -0.98 -42.37 10.71
C LYS A 204 -1.00 -42.41 12.23
#